data_fe2e14ffe4be3627b3078cdd4f097550
#
_entry.id   fe2e14ffe4be3627b3078cdd4f097550
#
_cell.length_a   1.000
_cell.length_b   1.000
_cell.length_c   1.000
_cell.angle_alpha   90.00
_cell.angle_beta   90.00
_cell.angle_gamma   90.00
#
_symmetry.space_group_name_H-M   'P 1'
#
loop_
_entity.id
_entity.type
_entity.pdbx_description
1 polymer ?
#
loop_
_entity_poly.entity_id
_entity_poly.type
_entity_poly.pdbx_seq_one_letter_code
_entity_poly.pdbx_strand_id
1 'polypeptide(L)'
;MLLANNKKIYFASDQHFGAPTPKSSFPREKKFVAWLDEIKVDAEALFLLGDLFDFWFEYKTVVPKGFVRVLGKLAEIRDSGIPIYFFVGNHDLWMHDYFETELNIPVYHDNKEFTFGDKTFLIGHGDGKGPGDLG
;
A
#
# COMPACT_ATOMS: atom_id res chain seq x y z
N MET A 1 16.27 1.75 10.02
CA MET A 1 16.18 2.67 8.86
C MET A 1 16.40 4.10 9.34
N LEU A 2 17.30 4.80 8.72
CA LEU A 2 17.52 6.20 9.06
C LEU A 2 16.65 7.10 8.21
N LEU A 3 16.07 8.11 8.84
CA LEU A 3 15.25 9.09 8.14
C LEU A 3 16.15 10.24 7.67
N ALA A 4 16.21 10.45 6.36
CA ALA A 4 17.00 11.53 5.79
C ALA A 4 16.35 12.89 6.07
N ASN A 5 17.18 13.95 6.07
CA ASN A 5 16.68 15.30 6.28
C ASN A 5 15.64 15.66 5.23
N ASN A 6 14.56 16.29 5.66
CA ASN A 6 13.46 16.72 4.79
C ASN A 6 12.70 15.58 4.12
N LYS A 7 12.93 14.34 4.55
CA LYS A 7 12.18 13.19 4.06
C LYS A 7 11.07 12.85 5.02
N LYS A 8 10.01 12.26 4.48
CA LYS A 8 8.80 11.94 5.24
C LYS A 8 8.39 10.51 5.01
N ILE A 9 7.66 9.97 5.98
CA ILE A 9 7.07 8.65 5.88
C ILE A 9 5.58 8.85 5.65
N TYR A 10 5.05 8.20 4.62
CA TYR A 10 3.65 8.37 4.23
C TYR A 10 2.88 7.08 4.45
N PHE A 11 1.61 7.24 4.83
CA PHE A 11 0.70 6.14 5.10
C PHE A 11 -0.59 6.36 4.31
N ALA A 12 -1.14 5.28 3.77
CA ALA A 12 -2.43 5.30 3.10
C ALA A 12 -3.18 4.00 3.39
N SER A 13 -4.51 4.06 3.47
CA SER A 13 -5.33 2.87 3.70
C SER A 13 -6.75 3.11 3.21
N ASP A 14 -7.50 1.99 3.07
CA ASP A 14 -8.95 2.02 2.88
C ASP A 14 -9.40 2.78 1.63
N GLN A 15 -8.66 2.65 0.54
CA GLN A 15 -9.05 3.25 -0.73
C GLN A 15 -10.18 2.48 -1.41
N HIS A 16 -10.26 1.16 -1.18
CA HIS A 16 -11.30 0.29 -1.73
C HIS A 16 -11.50 0.48 -3.23
N PHE A 17 -10.40 0.48 -3.99
CA PHE A 17 -10.49 0.61 -5.44
C PHE A 17 -11.31 -0.53 -6.02
N GLY A 18 -12.22 -0.19 -6.91
CA GLY A 18 -13.19 -1.11 -7.48
C GLY A 18 -14.58 -0.94 -6.93
N ALA A 19 -14.75 -0.30 -5.77
CA ALA A 19 -16.05 -0.09 -5.15
C ALA A 19 -16.56 1.33 -5.41
N PRO A 20 -17.87 1.51 -5.51
CA PRO A 20 -18.90 0.49 -5.61
C PRO A 20 -18.90 -0.24 -6.94
N THR A 21 -18.29 0.32 -7.98
CA THR A 21 -18.03 -0.34 -9.26
C THR A 21 -16.66 0.07 -9.75
N PRO A 22 -16.03 -0.72 -10.62
CA PRO A 22 -14.74 -0.31 -11.19
C PRO A 22 -14.81 1.05 -11.88
N LYS A 23 -15.89 1.30 -12.62
CA LYS A 23 -16.04 2.56 -13.34
C LYS A 23 -16.15 3.75 -12.38
N SER A 24 -16.92 3.61 -11.31
CA SER A 24 -17.14 4.70 -10.36
C SER A 24 -15.92 4.95 -9.48
N SER A 25 -15.08 3.94 -9.28
CA SER A 25 -13.87 4.12 -8.47
C SER A 25 -12.70 4.71 -9.25
N PHE A 26 -12.77 4.72 -10.56
CA PHE A 26 -11.68 5.17 -11.41
C PHE A 26 -11.23 6.62 -11.12
N PRO A 27 -12.14 7.57 -10.91
CA PRO A 27 -11.68 8.94 -10.54
C PRO A 27 -10.90 8.95 -9.22
N ARG A 28 -11.25 8.10 -8.24
CA ARG A 28 -10.50 8.02 -6.98
C ARG A 28 -9.13 7.41 -7.21
N GLU A 29 -9.03 6.43 -8.09
CA GLU A 29 -7.74 5.85 -8.45
C GLU A 29 -6.83 6.93 -9.04
N LYS A 30 -7.35 7.76 -9.93
CA LYS A 30 -6.58 8.84 -10.54
C LYS A 30 -6.14 9.88 -9.51
N LYS A 31 -7.01 10.19 -8.54
CA LYS A 31 -6.64 11.12 -7.46
C LYS A 31 -5.54 10.54 -6.59
N PHE A 32 -5.61 9.25 -6.31
CA PHE A 32 -4.58 8.59 -5.50
C PHE A 32 -3.24 8.59 -6.23
N VAL A 33 -3.25 8.35 -7.53
CA VAL A 33 -2.04 8.41 -8.35
C VAL A 33 -1.45 9.83 -8.33
N ALA A 34 -2.29 10.85 -8.38
CA ALA A 34 -1.83 12.24 -8.29
C ALA A 34 -1.19 12.51 -6.93
N TRP A 35 -1.77 11.98 -5.85
CA TRP A 35 -1.19 12.09 -4.51
C TRP A 35 0.17 11.39 -4.45
N LEU A 36 0.28 10.21 -5.06
CA LEU A 36 1.56 9.50 -5.11
C LEU A 36 2.63 10.32 -5.84
N ASP A 37 2.24 11.03 -6.90
CA ASP A 37 3.17 11.92 -7.59
C ASP A 37 3.64 13.06 -6.69
N GLU A 38 2.77 13.56 -5.83
CA GLU A 38 3.16 14.62 -4.90
C GLU A 38 4.14 14.11 -3.85
N ILE A 39 3.84 12.96 -3.24
CA ILE A 39 4.66 12.49 -2.11
C ILE A 39 6.00 11.91 -2.56
N LYS A 40 6.13 11.48 -3.79
CA LYS A 40 7.37 10.83 -4.23
C LYS A 40 8.58 11.76 -4.19
N VAL A 41 8.35 13.06 -4.14
CA VAL A 41 9.46 14.03 -4.11
C VAL A 41 10.18 14.05 -2.77
N ASP A 42 9.50 13.69 -1.68
CA ASP A 42 10.10 13.72 -0.35
C ASP A 42 9.84 12.46 0.48
N ALA A 43 9.33 11.39 -0.13
CA ALA A 43 9.04 10.17 0.62
C ALA A 43 10.31 9.40 0.94
N GLU A 44 10.49 9.06 2.21
CA GLU A 44 11.50 8.10 2.65
C GLU A 44 10.95 6.68 2.55
N ALA A 45 9.65 6.52 2.82
CA ALA A 45 8.97 5.25 2.72
C ALA A 45 7.47 5.50 2.58
N LEU A 46 6.77 4.52 1.99
CA LEU A 46 5.32 4.54 1.84
C LEU A 46 4.76 3.24 2.42
N PHE A 47 3.78 3.38 3.30
CA PHE A 47 3.07 2.25 3.90
C PHE A 47 1.63 2.22 3.40
N LEU A 48 1.24 1.10 2.79
CA LEU A 48 -0.13 0.85 2.36
C LEU A 48 -0.73 -0.09 3.39
N LEU A 49 -1.69 0.41 4.16
CA LEU A 49 -2.16 -0.26 5.38
C LEU A 49 -3.46 -1.03 5.18
N GLY A 50 -3.62 -1.66 4.03
CA GLY A 50 -4.73 -2.58 3.80
C GLY A 50 -5.93 -1.94 3.15
N ASP A 51 -6.78 -2.80 2.58
CA ASP A 51 -7.98 -2.40 1.88
C ASP A 51 -7.73 -1.36 0.78
N LEU A 52 -6.56 -1.49 0.13
CA LEU A 52 -6.28 -0.67 -1.05
C LEU A 52 -7.28 -1.01 -2.15
N PHE A 53 -7.58 -2.28 -2.29
CA PHE A 53 -8.57 -2.77 -3.22
C PHE A 53 -9.81 -3.23 -2.47
N ASP A 54 -10.99 -3.03 -3.05
CA ASP A 54 -12.23 -3.53 -2.46
C ASP A 54 -12.26 -5.06 -2.49
N PHE A 55 -11.64 -5.65 -3.50
CA PHE A 55 -11.46 -7.10 -3.58
C PHE A 55 -10.18 -7.40 -4.33
N TRP A 56 -9.39 -8.35 -3.84
CA TRP A 56 -8.18 -8.81 -4.52
C TRP A 56 -8.06 -10.31 -4.32
N PHE A 57 -7.88 -11.04 -5.41
CA PHE A 57 -7.72 -12.48 -5.40
C PHE A 57 -6.72 -12.87 -6.49
N GLU A 58 -5.72 -13.67 -6.12
CA GLU A 58 -4.72 -14.16 -7.06
C GLU A 58 -4.91 -15.65 -7.27
N TYR A 59 -4.87 -16.09 -8.52
CA TYR A 59 -4.97 -17.49 -8.86
C TYR A 59 -3.96 -17.82 -9.96
N LYS A 60 -2.93 -18.58 -9.61
CA LYS A 60 -1.84 -18.93 -10.54
C LYS A 60 -1.26 -17.65 -11.16
N THR A 61 -1.44 -17.47 -12.46
CA THR A 61 -0.93 -16.28 -13.16
C THR A 61 -1.99 -15.22 -13.39
N VAL A 62 -3.14 -15.33 -12.72
CA VAL A 62 -4.27 -14.44 -12.93
C VAL A 62 -4.43 -13.50 -11.73
N VAL A 63 -4.57 -12.20 -12.02
CA VAL A 63 -4.89 -11.18 -11.03
C VAL A 63 -6.09 -10.39 -11.54
N PRO A 64 -6.78 -9.62 -10.67
CA PRO A 64 -7.89 -8.79 -11.14
C PRO A 64 -7.43 -7.85 -12.24
N LYS A 65 -8.24 -7.71 -13.27
CA LYS A 65 -7.93 -6.74 -14.31
C LYS A 65 -8.26 -5.33 -13.85
N GLY A 66 -7.59 -4.36 -14.44
CA GLY A 66 -7.77 -2.96 -14.06
C GLY A 66 -6.68 -2.50 -13.12
N PHE A 67 -6.88 -1.34 -12.52
CA PHE A 67 -5.95 -0.75 -11.57
C PHE A 67 -4.56 -0.47 -12.17
N VAL A 68 -4.50 -0.35 -13.48
CA VAL A 68 -3.22 -0.19 -14.19
C VAL A 68 -2.50 1.07 -13.76
N ARG A 69 -3.25 2.15 -13.50
CA ARG A 69 -2.63 3.42 -13.13
C ARG A 69 -1.99 3.38 -11.76
N VAL A 70 -2.71 2.86 -10.76
CA VAL A 70 -2.15 2.78 -9.41
C VAL A 70 -1.00 1.78 -9.36
N LEU A 71 -1.17 0.63 -10.02
CA LEU A 71 -0.10 -0.38 -10.05
C LEU A 71 1.13 0.16 -10.75
N GLY A 72 0.94 0.83 -11.89
CA GLY A 72 2.05 1.44 -12.63
C GLY A 72 2.75 2.52 -11.85
N LYS A 73 2.01 3.34 -11.10
CA LYS A 73 2.61 4.39 -10.29
C LYS A 73 3.41 3.81 -9.12
N LEU A 74 2.88 2.76 -8.50
CA LEU A 74 3.63 2.07 -7.43
C LEU A 74 4.92 1.46 -7.98
N ALA A 75 4.86 0.89 -9.17
CA ALA A 75 6.06 0.35 -9.83
C ALA A 75 7.09 1.47 -10.07
N GLU A 76 6.65 2.60 -10.58
CA GLU A 76 7.54 3.74 -10.84
C GLU A 76 8.22 4.22 -9.57
N ILE A 77 7.45 4.39 -8.49
CA ILE A 77 7.99 4.87 -7.21
C ILE A 77 8.99 3.85 -6.65
N ARG A 78 8.63 2.57 -6.71
CA ARG A 78 9.50 1.52 -6.20
C ARG A 78 10.79 1.43 -7.00
N ASP A 79 10.70 1.59 -8.31
CA ASP A 79 11.88 1.56 -9.19
C ASP A 79 12.79 2.77 -8.95
N SER A 80 12.24 3.88 -8.45
CA SER A 80 13.06 5.04 -8.11
C SER A 80 13.82 4.85 -6.80
N GLY A 81 13.59 3.76 -6.08
CA GLY A 81 14.32 3.44 -4.85
C GLY A 81 13.56 3.71 -3.57
N ILE A 82 12.32 4.18 -3.63
CA ILE A 82 11.53 4.45 -2.43
C ILE A 82 10.91 3.15 -1.94
N PRO A 83 11.20 2.71 -0.70
CA PRO A 83 10.58 1.50 -0.16
C PRO A 83 9.08 1.65 0.00
N ILE A 84 8.35 0.61 -0.39
CA ILE A 84 6.90 0.54 -0.21
C ILE A 84 6.61 -0.77 0.53
N TYR A 85 5.73 -0.70 1.52
CA TYR A 85 5.33 -1.86 2.33
C TYR A 85 3.81 -1.97 2.28
N PHE A 86 3.31 -3.19 2.04
CA PHE A 86 1.87 -3.43 1.94
C PHE A 86 1.42 -4.34 3.08
N PHE A 87 0.38 -3.91 3.79
CA PHE A 87 -0.26 -4.74 4.82
C PHE A 87 -1.67 -5.05 4.35
N VAL A 88 -2.05 -6.33 4.33
CA VAL A 88 -3.37 -6.71 3.85
C VAL A 88 -4.45 -6.28 4.84
N GLY A 89 -5.60 -5.89 4.29
CA GLY A 89 -6.80 -5.66 5.08
C GLY A 89 -7.78 -6.81 4.85
N ASN A 90 -9.04 -6.61 5.21
CA ASN A 90 -10.06 -7.63 5.01
C ASN A 90 -10.37 -7.85 3.53
N HIS A 91 -10.36 -6.77 2.76
CA HIS A 91 -10.80 -6.81 1.37
C HIS A 91 -9.73 -7.28 0.40
N ASP A 92 -8.46 -7.16 0.76
CA ASP A 92 -7.36 -7.65 -0.07
C ASP A 92 -6.58 -8.77 0.62
N LEU A 93 -7.25 -9.54 1.45
CA LEU A 93 -6.68 -10.64 2.22
C LEU A 93 -6.07 -11.75 1.34
N TRP A 94 -6.61 -11.96 0.16
CA TRP A 94 -6.18 -13.04 -0.74
C TRP A 94 -5.02 -12.61 -1.65
N MET A 95 -4.28 -11.60 -1.26
CA MET A 95 -3.07 -11.18 -1.94
C MET A 95 -1.94 -12.17 -1.63
N HIS A 96 -1.28 -12.67 -2.68
CA HIS A 96 -0.19 -13.63 -2.55
C HIS A 96 1.14 -12.98 -2.93
N ASP A 97 1.69 -13.32 -4.09
CA ASP A 97 3.05 -12.93 -4.43
C ASP A 97 3.13 -11.88 -5.55
N TYR A 98 2.01 -11.44 -6.10
CA TYR A 98 2.04 -10.53 -7.24
C TYR A 98 2.79 -9.23 -6.93
N PHE A 99 2.48 -8.62 -5.78
CA PHE A 99 3.15 -7.38 -5.40
C PHE A 99 4.65 -7.60 -5.17
N GLU A 100 5.02 -8.74 -4.60
CA GLU A 100 6.42 -9.02 -4.33
C GLU A 100 7.20 -9.31 -5.61
N THR A 101 6.65 -10.11 -6.51
CA THR A 101 7.36 -10.49 -7.72
C THR A 101 7.32 -9.41 -8.80
N GLU A 102 6.18 -8.72 -8.94
CA GLU A 102 6.01 -7.76 -10.04
C GLU A 102 6.39 -6.34 -9.63
N LEU A 103 6.19 -5.98 -8.37
CA LEU A 103 6.39 -4.60 -7.91
C LEU A 103 7.52 -4.45 -6.90
N ASN A 104 8.10 -5.56 -6.46
CA ASN A 104 9.13 -5.55 -5.40
C ASN A 104 8.62 -4.85 -4.14
N ILE A 105 7.36 -5.11 -3.78
CA ILE A 105 6.70 -4.58 -2.59
C ILE A 105 6.39 -5.76 -1.68
N PRO A 106 7.00 -5.83 -0.47
CA PRO A 106 6.68 -6.91 0.47
C PRO A 106 5.26 -6.78 0.97
N VAL A 107 4.61 -7.92 1.19
CA VAL A 107 3.22 -8.01 1.65
C VAL A 107 3.21 -8.69 3.00
N TYR A 108 2.61 -8.03 3.99
CA TYR A 108 2.53 -8.55 5.36
C TYR A 108 1.09 -8.85 5.72
N HIS A 109 0.89 -9.99 6.39
CA HIS A 109 -0.44 -10.41 6.87
C HIS A 109 -0.61 -10.13 8.36
N ASP A 110 0.46 -9.74 9.05
CA ASP A 110 0.45 -9.42 10.47
C ASP A 110 1.10 -8.07 10.69
N ASN A 111 0.87 -7.50 11.88
CA ASN A 111 1.55 -6.26 12.26
C ASN A 111 3.05 -6.49 12.32
N LYS A 112 3.82 -5.44 12.07
CA LYS A 112 5.26 -5.52 12.07
C LYS A 112 5.84 -4.22 12.63
N GLU A 113 6.96 -4.34 13.36
CA GLU A 113 7.64 -3.18 13.90
C GLU A 113 8.61 -2.60 12.87
N PHE A 114 8.65 -1.28 12.81
CA PHE A 114 9.59 -0.52 11.99
C PHE A 114 10.22 0.57 12.83
N THR A 115 11.50 0.82 12.61
CA THR A 115 12.21 1.87 13.32
C THR A 115 12.67 2.93 12.33
N PHE A 116 12.30 4.18 12.61
CA PHE A 116 12.72 5.33 11.82
C PHE A 116 13.37 6.33 12.76
N GLY A 117 14.65 6.63 12.51
CA GLY A 117 15.40 7.44 13.44
C GLY A 117 15.50 6.74 14.78
N ASP A 118 15.03 7.39 15.83
CA ASP A 118 15.04 6.86 17.19
C ASP A 118 13.70 6.32 17.66
N LYS A 119 12.70 6.23 16.76
CA LYS A 119 11.35 5.82 17.11
C LYS A 119 10.99 4.50 16.45
N THR A 120 10.28 3.66 17.21
CA THR A 120 9.80 2.38 16.73
C THR A 120 8.28 2.42 16.66
N PHE A 121 7.73 1.96 15.54
CA PHE A 121 6.30 1.94 15.28
C PHE A 121 5.84 0.51 15.04
N LEU A 122 4.71 0.15 15.63
CA LEU A 122 4.02 -1.08 15.27
C LEU A 122 3.00 -0.74 14.19
N ILE A 123 3.18 -1.29 13.00
CA ILE A 123 2.42 -0.93 11.82
C ILE A 123 1.62 -2.13 11.32
N GLY A 124 0.37 -1.89 10.96
CA GLY A 124 -0.49 -2.91 10.40
C GLY A 124 -1.86 -2.34 10.13
N HIS A 125 -2.75 -3.18 9.59
CA HIS A 125 -4.13 -2.73 9.32
C HIS A 125 -4.94 -2.61 10.60
N GLY A 126 -4.65 -3.36 11.63
CA GLY A 126 -5.30 -3.23 12.93
C GLY A 126 -6.69 -3.82 13.02
N ASP A 127 -7.26 -4.30 11.93
CA ASP A 127 -8.60 -4.82 11.91
C ASP A 127 -8.72 -6.06 12.81
N GLY A 128 -9.76 -6.08 13.64
CA GLY A 128 -10.01 -7.20 14.51
C GLY A 128 -9.06 -7.36 15.67
N LYS A 129 -8.23 -6.37 15.95
CA LYS A 129 -7.25 -6.45 17.03
C LYS A 129 -7.82 -6.02 18.38
N GLY A 130 -8.93 -5.31 18.40
CA GLY A 130 -9.55 -4.88 19.62
C GLY A 130 -9.01 -3.56 20.17
N PRO A 131 -9.32 -3.23 21.42
CA PRO A 131 -8.89 -1.95 21.99
C PRO A 131 -7.37 -1.80 21.92
N GLY A 132 -6.93 -0.62 21.52
CA GLY A 132 -5.51 -0.35 21.40
C GLY A 132 -4.92 -0.69 20.04
N ASP A 133 -5.75 -1.08 19.07
CA ASP A 133 -5.32 -1.31 17.70
C ASP A 133 -4.69 -0.06 17.12
N LEU A 134 -3.74 -0.28 16.21
CA LEU A 134 -3.07 0.78 15.49
C LEU A 134 -3.61 0.96 14.08
N GLY A 135 -4.60 0.20 13.73
CA GLY A 135 -5.18 0.14 12.40
C GLY A 135 -5.83 1.38 11.90
#